data_933828ec1472b59b0da88e102a880f05
#
_entry.id   933828ec1472b59b0da88e102a880f05
#
_cell.length_a   1.000
_cell.length_b   1.000
_cell.length_c   1.000
_cell.angle_alpha   90.00
_cell.angle_beta   90.00
_cell.angle_gamma   90.00
#
_symmetry.space_group_name_H-M   'P 1'
#
loop_
_entity.id
_entity.type
_entity.pdbx_description
1 polymer ?
#
loop_
_entity_poly.entity_id
_entity_poly.type
_entity_poly.pdbx_seq_one_letter_code
_entity_poly.pdbx_strand_id
1 'polypeptide(L)'
;SEIEKLESIVKDFPMSIPRYYLSLIDPNDPNDPIRKMSLPALEELDDAGMWDTSGEASNTKTEGLQHKYAQTTLILSTSKCAMYCRHCFRKRLVGTSDEEVAKTFAPILSYIKEHQEINNVLISGGDSFLNNNQVIAYYLKELSSIEHLDFIRFGTRIPVSLPPVSQKIRS
;
A
#
# COMPACT_ATOMS: atom_id res chain seq x y z
N SER A 1 -0.19 32.33 -2.27
CA SER A 1 -0.09 31.96 -3.71
C SER A 1 -0.58 30.53 -3.91
N GLU A 2 -0.78 30.13 -5.15
CA GLU A 2 -1.09 28.72 -5.51
C GLU A 2 0.06 27.79 -5.11
N ILE A 3 1.29 28.24 -5.29
CA ILE A 3 2.50 27.48 -4.90
C ILE A 3 2.49 27.19 -3.39
N GLU A 4 2.23 28.17 -2.56
CA GLU A 4 2.18 27.98 -1.09
C GLU A 4 1.10 26.96 -0.69
N LYS A 5 -0.04 26.93 -1.38
CA LYS A 5 -1.09 25.92 -1.16
C LYS A 5 -0.63 24.53 -1.55
N LEU A 6 0.03 24.37 -2.70
CA LEU A 6 0.59 23.10 -3.13
C LEU A 6 1.71 22.61 -2.20
N GLU A 7 2.56 23.53 -1.69
CA GLU A 7 3.57 23.20 -0.69
C GLU A 7 2.95 22.71 0.63
N SER A 8 1.85 23.32 1.05
CA SER A 8 1.09 22.86 2.23
C SER A 8 0.56 21.42 2.02
N ILE A 9 -0.02 21.15 0.86
CA ILE A 9 -0.50 19.79 0.52
C ILE A 9 0.63 18.78 0.58
N VAL A 10 1.79 19.09 0.02
CA VAL A 10 2.96 18.18 0.01
C VAL A 10 3.55 17.99 1.40
N LYS A 11 3.41 18.97 2.29
CA LYS A 11 3.83 18.86 3.70
C LYS A 11 2.97 17.84 4.45
N ASP A 12 1.66 17.85 4.23
CA ASP A 12 0.72 16.94 4.90
C ASP A 12 0.69 15.56 4.22
N PHE A 13 0.80 15.54 2.89
CA PHE A 13 0.82 14.32 2.07
C PHE A 13 2.04 14.33 1.16
N PRO A 14 3.16 13.70 1.57
CA PRO A 14 4.41 13.72 0.83
C PRO A 14 4.24 13.29 -0.62
N MET A 15 5.06 13.84 -1.49
CA MET A 15 5.12 13.48 -2.90
C MET A 15 6.36 12.62 -3.14
N SER A 16 6.18 11.49 -3.79
CA SER A 16 7.27 10.64 -4.28
C SER A 16 6.91 10.09 -5.65
N ILE A 17 7.76 10.34 -6.64
CA ILE A 17 7.56 9.90 -8.02
C ILE A 17 8.89 9.39 -8.56
N PRO A 18 9.01 8.11 -8.99
CA PRO A 18 10.19 7.61 -9.68
C PRO A 18 10.42 8.35 -11.00
N ARG A 19 11.68 8.61 -11.35
CA ARG A 19 12.04 9.32 -12.58
C ARG A 19 11.42 8.70 -13.83
N TYR A 20 11.40 7.37 -13.92
CA TYR A 20 10.74 6.66 -15.00
C TYR A 20 9.26 7.04 -15.10
N TYR A 21 8.54 6.98 -13.99
CA TYR A 21 7.09 7.24 -13.99
C TYR A 21 6.79 8.72 -14.29
N LEU A 22 7.63 9.63 -13.80
CA LEU A 22 7.56 11.05 -14.12
C LEU A 22 7.74 11.32 -15.62
N SER A 23 8.63 10.57 -16.29
CA SER A 23 8.88 10.73 -17.73
C SER A 23 7.73 10.29 -18.62
N LEU A 24 6.73 9.62 -18.09
CA LEU A 24 5.53 9.19 -18.83
C LEU A 24 4.45 10.27 -18.87
N ILE A 25 4.59 11.34 -18.09
CA ILE A 25 3.62 12.44 -18.04
C ILE A 25 3.74 13.28 -19.31
N ASP A 26 2.62 13.52 -19.99
CA ASP A 26 2.57 14.55 -21.04
C ASP A 26 2.50 15.95 -20.40
N PRO A 27 3.56 16.77 -20.52
CA PRO A 27 3.59 18.10 -19.92
C PRO A 27 2.58 19.07 -20.53
N ASN A 28 2.10 18.80 -21.74
CA ASN A 28 1.16 19.65 -22.50
C ASN A 28 -0.31 19.29 -22.21
N ASP A 29 -0.57 18.11 -21.63
CA ASP A 29 -1.94 17.70 -21.26
C ASP A 29 -2.20 17.93 -19.77
N PRO A 30 -2.99 18.93 -19.37
CA PRO A 30 -3.37 19.14 -17.96
C PRO A 30 -4.25 18.00 -17.44
N ASN A 31 -4.85 17.20 -18.31
CA ASN A 31 -5.69 16.07 -17.99
C ASN A 31 -4.99 14.71 -18.03
N ASP A 32 -3.67 14.70 -18.29
CA ASP A 32 -2.89 13.47 -18.30
C ASP A 32 -3.15 12.63 -17.01
N PRO A 33 -3.58 11.37 -17.16
CA PRO A 33 -3.96 10.53 -16.01
C PRO A 33 -2.78 10.22 -15.08
N ILE A 34 -1.56 10.11 -15.61
CA ILE A 34 -0.35 9.86 -14.81
C ILE A 34 -0.02 11.11 -14.00
N ARG A 35 -0.15 12.30 -14.60
CA ARG A 35 0.00 13.59 -13.94
C ARG A 35 -0.98 13.70 -12.76
N LYS A 36 -2.29 13.52 -13.00
CA LYS A 36 -3.34 13.60 -11.98
C LYS A 36 -3.15 12.61 -10.84
N MET A 37 -2.60 11.44 -11.13
CA MET A 37 -2.33 10.41 -10.14
C MET A 37 -1.11 10.71 -9.28
N SER A 38 -0.17 11.51 -9.78
CA SER A 38 1.18 11.64 -9.23
C SER A 38 1.47 13.00 -8.62
N LEU A 39 0.95 14.08 -9.22
CA LEU A 39 1.21 15.44 -8.79
C LEU A 39 0.10 15.95 -7.86
N PRO A 40 0.45 16.76 -6.85
CA PRO A 40 -0.53 17.38 -5.97
C PRO A 40 -1.45 18.32 -6.75
N ALA A 41 -2.70 18.45 -6.31
CA ALA A 41 -3.71 19.31 -6.89
C ALA A 41 -4.45 20.08 -5.78
N LEU A 42 -4.96 21.28 -6.12
CA LEU A 42 -5.62 22.16 -5.13
C LEU A 42 -6.91 21.54 -4.55
N GLU A 43 -7.53 20.63 -5.29
CA GLU A 43 -8.70 19.88 -4.86
C GLU A 43 -8.41 19.01 -3.62
N GLU A 44 -7.14 18.71 -3.33
CA GLU A 44 -6.75 17.96 -2.12
C GLU A 44 -6.87 18.79 -0.83
N LEU A 45 -7.14 20.09 -0.93
CA LEU A 45 -7.48 20.95 0.23
C LEU A 45 -8.93 20.77 0.68
N ASP A 46 -9.76 20.12 -0.13
CA ASP A 46 -11.11 19.74 0.29
C ASP A 46 -10.99 18.55 1.25
N ASP A 47 -11.33 18.77 2.50
CA ASP A 47 -11.31 17.81 3.60
C ASP A 47 -12.67 17.14 3.84
N ALA A 48 -13.62 17.34 2.94
CA ALA A 48 -14.92 16.67 3.00
C ALA A 48 -14.74 15.15 2.89
N GLY A 49 -15.19 14.41 3.89
CA GLY A 49 -15.12 12.96 3.92
C GLY A 49 -14.50 12.38 5.19
N MET A 50 -14.03 11.15 5.10
CA MET A 50 -13.41 10.42 6.21
C MET A 50 -12.03 9.89 5.80
N TRP A 51 -11.07 9.96 6.73
CA TRP A 51 -9.72 9.41 6.52
C TRP A 51 -9.70 7.89 6.37
N ASP A 52 -10.61 7.18 7.03
CA ASP A 52 -10.77 5.74 6.93
C ASP A 52 -12.03 5.38 6.12
N THR A 53 -11.96 5.65 4.83
CA THR A 53 -13.06 5.38 3.88
C THR A 53 -13.41 3.90 3.74
N SER A 54 -12.49 3.00 4.11
CA SER A 54 -12.66 1.55 3.99
C SER A 54 -13.09 0.87 5.29
N GLY A 55 -13.14 1.61 6.42
CA GLY A 55 -13.42 1.07 7.74
C GLY A 55 -12.30 0.13 8.22
N GLU A 56 -11.04 0.47 7.92
CA GLU A 56 -9.89 -0.39 8.25
C GLU A 56 -9.71 -0.55 9.75
N ALA A 57 -9.94 0.53 10.53
CA ALA A 57 -9.84 0.48 11.98
C ALA A 57 -10.79 -0.55 12.58
N SER A 58 -12.06 -0.60 12.13
CA SER A 58 -13.06 -1.56 12.63
C SER A 58 -12.79 -3.01 12.20
N ASN A 59 -12.04 -3.20 11.12
CA ASN A 59 -11.70 -4.52 10.58
C ASN A 59 -10.33 -5.03 11.05
N THR A 60 -9.55 -4.22 11.78
CA THR A 60 -8.26 -4.63 12.35
C THR A 60 -8.47 -5.62 13.49
N LYS A 61 -7.84 -6.80 13.39
CA LYS A 61 -7.93 -7.89 14.35
C LYS A 61 -6.70 -8.00 15.25
N THR A 62 -5.55 -7.71 14.69
CA THR A 62 -4.28 -7.52 15.37
C THR A 62 -3.46 -6.51 14.58
N GLU A 63 -2.37 -6.01 15.16
CA GLU A 63 -1.52 -5.01 14.50
C GLU A 63 -1.08 -5.50 13.11
N GLY A 64 -1.42 -4.72 12.09
CA GLY A 64 -1.10 -5.04 10.69
C GLY A 64 -1.98 -6.08 10.02
N LEU A 65 -3.03 -6.61 10.69
CA LEU A 65 -3.95 -7.57 10.08
C LEU A 65 -5.37 -7.04 10.06
N GLN A 66 -5.97 -7.01 8.88
CA GLN A 66 -7.37 -6.66 8.68
C GLN A 66 -8.14 -7.87 8.16
N HIS A 67 -9.33 -8.10 8.71
CA HIS A 67 -10.24 -9.18 8.31
C HIS A 67 -11.65 -8.60 8.11
N LYS A 68 -11.93 -8.14 6.91
CA LYS A 68 -13.20 -7.53 6.50
C LYS A 68 -14.15 -8.54 5.86
N TYR A 69 -13.63 -9.43 5.03
CA TYR A 69 -14.39 -10.41 4.27
C TYR A 69 -14.08 -11.81 4.79
N ALA A 70 -15.09 -12.64 5.02
CA ALA A 70 -14.95 -13.94 5.68
C ALA A 70 -13.77 -14.79 5.16
N GLN A 71 -13.54 -14.82 3.85
CA GLN A 71 -12.50 -15.64 3.24
C GLN A 71 -11.17 -14.93 3.00
N THR A 72 -11.09 -13.61 3.24
CA THR A 72 -9.92 -12.82 2.85
C THR A 72 -9.41 -11.94 3.98
N THR A 73 -8.14 -12.08 4.29
CA THR A 73 -7.41 -11.15 5.16
C THR A 73 -6.43 -10.30 4.37
N LEU A 74 -6.12 -9.12 4.92
CA LEU A 74 -5.13 -8.21 4.39
C LEU A 74 -4.06 -7.96 5.45
N ILE A 75 -2.79 -8.09 5.04
CA ILE A 75 -1.62 -7.79 5.88
C ILE A 75 -1.02 -6.46 5.41
N LEU A 76 -0.94 -5.49 6.31
CA LEU A 76 -0.22 -4.24 6.12
C LEU A 76 1.25 -4.48 6.43
N SER A 77 2.03 -4.81 5.41
CA SER A 77 3.42 -5.25 5.56
C SER A 77 4.44 -4.09 5.56
N THR A 78 4.03 -2.92 5.11
CA THR A 78 4.86 -1.71 5.04
C THR A 78 4.01 -0.48 4.80
N SER A 79 4.46 0.69 5.26
CA SER A 79 3.88 2.00 4.90
C SER A 79 4.55 2.63 3.67
N LYS A 80 5.63 2.02 3.13
CA LYS A 80 6.45 2.59 2.07
C LYS A 80 5.90 2.27 0.70
N CYS A 81 5.96 3.24 -0.23
CA CYS A 81 5.70 3.08 -1.66
C CYS A 81 6.83 3.71 -2.48
N ALA A 82 7.11 3.18 -3.66
CA ALA A 82 8.01 3.84 -4.61
C ALA A 82 7.40 5.12 -5.18
N MET A 83 6.07 5.16 -5.27
CA MET A 83 5.28 6.30 -5.70
C MET A 83 4.12 6.51 -4.75
N TYR A 84 3.86 7.76 -4.37
CA TYR A 84 2.73 8.13 -3.54
C TYR A 84 1.57 8.60 -4.42
N CYS A 85 0.59 7.70 -4.63
CA CYS A 85 -0.59 8.00 -5.43
C CYS A 85 -1.46 9.05 -4.75
N ARG A 86 -1.81 10.13 -5.45
CA ARG A 86 -2.61 11.23 -4.87
C ARG A 86 -4.03 10.79 -4.46
N HIS A 87 -4.57 9.77 -5.12
CA HIS A 87 -5.86 9.14 -4.80
C HIS A 87 -5.76 7.98 -3.80
N CYS A 88 -4.63 7.81 -3.10
CA CYS A 88 -4.45 6.70 -2.16
C CYS A 88 -5.43 6.82 -0.98
N PHE A 89 -6.28 5.81 -0.76
CA PHE A 89 -7.19 5.79 0.39
C PHE A 89 -6.48 5.57 1.72
N ARG A 90 -5.18 5.18 1.69
CA ARG A 90 -4.30 5.08 2.85
C ARG A 90 -3.34 6.26 2.97
N LYS A 91 -3.70 7.46 2.49
CA LYS A 91 -2.86 8.67 2.63
C LYS A 91 -2.41 8.91 4.08
N ARG A 92 -3.27 8.60 5.06
CA ARG A 92 -2.97 8.74 6.48
C ARG A 92 -1.78 7.88 6.94
N LEU A 93 -1.46 6.79 6.20
CA LEU A 93 -0.45 5.79 6.53
C LEU A 93 0.78 5.92 5.61
N VAL A 94 0.56 5.93 4.30
CA VAL A 94 1.62 5.79 3.30
C VAL A 94 2.58 6.97 3.33
N GLY A 95 3.84 6.70 3.69
CA GLY A 95 4.90 7.69 3.77
C GLY A 95 4.83 8.60 5.00
N THR A 96 3.89 8.37 5.91
CA THR A 96 3.66 9.22 7.10
C THR A 96 3.83 8.46 8.41
N SER A 97 3.26 7.26 8.54
CA SER A 97 3.24 6.50 9.79
C SER A 97 3.39 5.00 9.55
N ASP A 98 4.07 4.32 10.49
CA ASP A 98 4.19 2.85 10.56
C ASP A 98 3.28 2.25 11.66
N GLU A 99 2.39 3.03 12.27
CA GLU A 99 1.58 2.57 13.42
C GLU A 99 0.65 1.42 13.09
N GLU A 100 0.09 1.39 11.87
CA GLU A 100 -0.83 0.35 11.41
C GLU A 100 -0.11 -0.84 10.76
N VAL A 101 1.21 -0.78 10.60
CA VAL A 101 2.00 -1.81 9.91
C VAL A 101 2.34 -2.96 10.85
N ALA A 102 2.31 -4.19 10.34
CA ALA A 102 2.70 -5.38 11.08
C ALA A 102 4.15 -5.28 11.58
N LYS A 103 4.36 -5.16 12.88
CA LYS A 103 5.69 -5.18 13.51
C LYS A 103 6.15 -6.60 13.81
N THR A 104 5.20 -7.49 14.12
CA THR A 104 5.45 -8.89 14.37
C THR A 104 4.50 -9.76 13.56
N PHE A 105 4.97 -10.89 13.05
CA PHE A 105 4.17 -11.76 12.20
C PHE A 105 3.48 -12.90 12.96
N ALA A 106 3.99 -13.26 14.13
CA ALA A 106 3.46 -14.39 14.90
C ALA A 106 1.96 -14.26 15.28
N PRO A 107 1.46 -13.12 15.78
CA PRO A 107 0.02 -12.97 16.06
C PRO A 107 -0.85 -13.07 14.81
N ILE A 108 -0.34 -12.60 13.66
CA ILE A 108 -1.03 -12.69 12.37
C ILE A 108 -1.18 -14.14 11.95
N LEU A 109 -0.09 -14.93 12.06
CA LEU A 109 -0.11 -16.37 11.74
C LEU A 109 -1.05 -17.14 12.65
N SER A 110 -1.03 -16.86 13.96
CA SER A 110 -1.95 -17.50 14.92
C SER A 110 -3.40 -17.22 14.54
N TYR A 111 -3.73 -15.95 14.28
CA TYR A 111 -5.07 -15.55 13.88
C TYR A 111 -5.53 -16.29 12.61
N ILE A 112 -4.70 -16.33 11.56
CA ILE A 112 -5.05 -17.00 10.31
C ILE A 112 -5.23 -18.50 10.52
N LYS A 113 -4.38 -19.15 11.31
CA LYS A 113 -4.48 -20.60 11.62
C LYS A 113 -5.75 -20.95 12.39
N GLU A 114 -6.22 -20.07 13.27
CA GLU A 114 -7.43 -20.26 14.07
C GLU A 114 -8.71 -20.04 13.26
N HIS A 115 -8.66 -19.32 12.14
CA HIS A 115 -9.80 -18.94 11.31
C HIS A 115 -9.80 -19.74 10.01
N GLN A 116 -10.38 -20.94 10.04
CA GLN A 116 -10.41 -21.90 8.93
C GLN A 116 -11.19 -21.39 7.70
N GLU A 117 -12.04 -20.40 7.88
CA GLU A 117 -12.78 -19.73 6.81
C GLU A 117 -11.89 -18.86 5.91
N ILE A 118 -10.69 -18.48 6.38
CA ILE A 118 -9.74 -17.69 5.60
C ILE A 118 -9.00 -18.60 4.64
N ASN A 119 -9.25 -18.43 3.34
CA ASN A 119 -8.52 -19.15 2.31
C ASN A 119 -7.63 -18.25 1.44
N ASN A 120 -7.59 -16.94 1.72
CA ASN A 120 -6.96 -15.96 0.88
C ASN A 120 -6.30 -14.85 1.70
N VAL A 121 -5.02 -14.65 1.50
CA VAL A 121 -4.24 -13.59 2.15
C VAL A 121 -3.72 -12.61 1.10
N LEU A 122 -3.98 -11.31 1.30
CA LEU A 122 -3.40 -10.23 0.51
C LEU A 122 -2.34 -9.49 1.34
N ILE A 123 -1.10 -9.57 0.95
CA ILE A 123 0.02 -8.80 1.52
C ILE A 123 0.09 -7.47 0.80
N SER A 124 -0.08 -6.37 1.52
CA SER A 124 -0.19 -5.01 0.98
C SER A 124 0.37 -3.98 1.98
N GLY A 125 -0.32 -2.86 2.15
CA GLY A 125 0.07 -1.73 3.01
C GLY A 125 0.33 -0.51 2.14
N GLY A 126 1.58 -0.06 2.09
CA GLY A 126 2.13 0.72 1.00
C GLY A 126 2.30 -0.18 -0.22
N ASP A 127 3.52 -0.40 -0.66
CA ASP A 127 3.79 -1.37 -1.73
C ASP A 127 4.58 -2.56 -1.17
N SER A 128 3.97 -3.74 -1.19
CA SER A 128 4.53 -4.94 -0.58
C SER A 128 5.87 -5.37 -1.18
N PHE A 129 6.18 -5.00 -2.42
CA PHE A 129 7.46 -5.31 -3.07
C PHE A 129 8.60 -4.33 -2.72
N LEU A 130 8.35 -3.35 -1.84
CA LEU A 130 9.42 -2.59 -1.19
C LEU A 130 9.97 -3.29 0.07
N ASN A 131 9.31 -4.33 0.54
CA ASN A 131 9.93 -5.23 1.49
C ASN A 131 11.17 -5.90 0.85
N ASN A 132 12.18 -6.20 1.66
CA ASN A 132 13.31 -6.95 1.17
C ASN A 132 12.95 -8.42 0.87
N ASN A 133 13.77 -9.10 0.07
CA ASN A 133 13.50 -10.47 -0.36
C ASN A 133 13.40 -11.45 0.82
N GLN A 134 14.11 -11.21 1.92
CA GLN A 134 14.04 -12.07 3.11
C GLN A 134 12.66 -11.99 3.78
N VAL A 135 12.08 -10.79 3.88
CA VAL A 135 10.73 -10.58 4.42
C VAL A 135 9.69 -11.22 3.50
N ILE A 136 9.81 -11.04 2.19
CA ILE A 136 8.89 -11.65 1.21
C ILE A 136 8.97 -13.18 1.29
N ALA A 137 10.17 -13.74 1.32
CA ALA A 137 10.40 -15.19 1.44
C ALA A 137 9.85 -15.74 2.78
N TYR A 138 9.99 -14.98 3.86
CA TYR A 138 9.44 -15.34 5.17
C TYR A 138 7.91 -15.40 5.14
N TYR A 139 7.24 -14.38 4.60
CA TYR A 139 5.78 -14.41 4.44
C TYR A 139 5.33 -15.61 3.60
N LEU A 140 5.97 -15.84 2.47
CA LEU A 140 5.63 -16.98 1.60
C LEU A 140 5.80 -18.31 2.34
N LYS A 141 6.94 -18.51 3.01
CA LYS A 141 7.25 -19.75 3.74
C LYS A 141 6.19 -20.03 4.82
N GLU A 142 5.92 -19.06 5.68
CA GLU A 142 5.02 -19.24 6.81
C GLU A 142 3.56 -19.41 6.37
N LEU A 143 3.10 -18.60 5.41
CA LEU A 143 1.72 -18.69 4.92
C LEU A 143 1.47 -19.95 4.10
N SER A 144 2.43 -20.40 3.28
CA SER A 144 2.29 -21.63 2.49
C SER A 144 2.27 -22.91 3.34
N SER A 145 2.62 -22.83 4.62
CA SER A 145 2.50 -23.94 5.56
C SER A 145 1.09 -24.11 6.15
N ILE A 146 0.17 -23.19 5.86
CA ILE A 146 -1.21 -23.21 6.37
C ILE A 146 -2.08 -23.92 5.33
N GLU A 147 -2.60 -25.11 5.70
CA GLU A 147 -3.27 -26.02 4.76
C GLU A 147 -4.55 -25.46 4.12
N HIS A 148 -5.30 -24.61 4.85
CA HIS A 148 -6.56 -24.05 4.35
C HIS A 148 -6.39 -22.78 3.50
N LEU A 149 -5.15 -22.30 3.29
CA LEU A 149 -4.90 -21.16 2.40
C LEU A 149 -4.74 -21.63 0.95
N ASP A 150 -5.64 -21.19 0.07
CA ASP A 150 -5.57 -21.43 -1.37
C ASP A 150 -4.72 -20.38 -2.09
N PHE A 151 -4.74 -19.11 -1.58
CA PHE A 151 -4.12 -17.98 -2.27
C PHE A 151 -3.31 -17.10 -1.34
N ILE A 152 -2.07 -16.81 -1.76
CA ILE A 152 -1.21 -15.78 -1.19
C ILE A 152 -0.94 -14.76 -2.29
N ARG A 153 -1.39 -13.51 -2.09
CA ARG A 153 -1.30 -12.43 -3.08
C ARG A 153 -0.46 -11.28 -2.55
N PHE A 154 0.25 -10.61 -3.45
CA PHE A 154 0.98 -9.38 -3.16
C PHE A 154 0.37 -8.21 -3.92
N GLY A 155 -0.05 -7.17 -3.19
CA GLY A 155 -0.50 -5.91 -3.78
C GLY A 155 0.69 -5.02 -4.06
N THR A 156 1.02 -4.82 -5.34
CA THR A 156 2.18 -4.02 -5.74
C THR A 156 1.91 -3.21 -7.01
N ARG A 157 2.54 -2.05 -7.07
CA ARG A 157 2.62 -1.17 -8.24
C ARG A 157 4.02 -1.05 -8.82
N ILE A 158 5.02 -1.71 -8.20
CA ILE A 158 6.43 -1.66 -8.63
C ILE A 158 6.60 -1.99 -10.12
N PRO A 159 5.93 -3.02 -10.70
CA PRO A 159 6.10 -3.30 -12.14
C PRO A 159 5.71 -2.16 -13.06
N VAL A 160 4.84 -1.25 -12.59
CA VAL A 160 4.36 -0.09 -13.35
C VAL A 160 5.16 1.17 -13.01
N SER A 161 5.36 1.46 -11.73
CA SER A 161 5.96 2.72 -11.29
C SER A 161 7.49 2.69 -11.28
N LEU A 162 8.10 1.50 -11.13
CA LEU A 162 9.55 1.32 -11.04
C LEU A 162 10.00 0.00 -11.73
N PRO A 163 9.75 -0.18 -13.05
CA PRO A 163 9.97 -1.43 -13.76
C PRO A 163 11.39 -2.03 -13.64
N PRO A 164 12.50 -1.24 -13.56
CA PRO A 164 13.83 -1.80 -13.39
C PRO A 164 14.01 -2.61 -12.10
N VAL A 165 13.27 -2.29 -11.05
CA VAL A 165 13.32 -3.03 -9.77
C VAL A 165 12.57 -4.36 -9.89
N SER A 166 11.47 -4.39 -10.65
CA SER A 166 10.68 -5.61 -10.86
C SER A 166 11.45 -6.72 -11.57
N GLN A 167 12.45 -6.36 -12.39
CA GLN A 167 13.30 -7.33 -13.07
C GLN A 167 14.27 -8.06 -12.13
N LYS A 168 14.69 -7.40 -11.02
CA LYS A 168 15.58 -8.00 -10.02
C LYS A 168 14.88 -8.97 -9.07
N ILE A 169 13.55 -8.90 -8.96
CA ILE A 169 12.75 -9.81 -8.11
C ILE A 169 12.57 -11.18 -8.80
N ARG A 170 12.79 -11.24 -10.13
CA ARG A 170 12.61 -12.47 -10.93
C ARG A 170 13.88 -13.33 -11.05
N SER A 171 15.02 -12.86 -10.59
CA SER A 171 16.31 -13.57 -10.59
C SER A 171 16.66 -14.06 -9.19
#